data_8a3fa0327f9dabefca14c00c98a4b53c
#
_entry.id   8a3fa0327f9dabefca14c00c98a4b53c
#
_cell.length_a   1.000
_cell.length_b   1.000
_cell.length_c   1.000
_cell.angle_alpha   90.00
_cell.angle_beta   90.00
_cell.angle_gamma   90.00
#
_symmetry.space_group_name_H-M   'P 1'
#
loop_
_entity.id
_entity.type
_entity.pdbx_description
1 polymer ?
#
loop_
_entity_poly.entity_id
_entity_poly.type
_entity_poly.pdbx_seq_one_letter_code
_entity_poly.pdbx_strand_id
1 'polypeptide(L)'
;MRKRNFVLFVSLALITWAGVTYHLFLQRPLASKAFRPGKLQSQLEQLEQKLQEQVRANAELLGNLRDLKKQLSEPSNDTGGRQSGDKPVIAVLLFACNRVTVKRPIDQLIQYRPSKEQFPIIVSQDCNHAMTTNVIKAYGNELTLIRQPDQSDIPLVGKEKKFKGYYKIARHYGWALNKTFHDLMYDTVIIVEVSLQLFYESSHVFSVFSNSNQTNSHNLWCVGLHRNIGNDPRDFRGDLISEHLHRSDFFPGLGWMLTKDLWLELHTKWPKSFWDDWIRQPEQRRDRACIRPEVSRTKTFGKIGVSNGLFFEKHLKFIQLNKKFVPFLSKDLSHLKKDNYDVAFVKEVYGCPSVTLTQLLKGNLDTKGPVRVTYNSKELFKNIAKKLAIMDDFKSGVPRTGYRGVVSMMFKGRRVYVAPPADWKGYNKSWS
;
A
#
# COMPACT_ATOMS: atom_id res chain seq x y z
N MET A 1 -34.53 -70.78 -30.85
CA MET A 1 -34.04 -70.04 -31.98
C MET A 1 -33.97 -68.49 -31.77
N ARG A 2 -34.70 -67.87 -30.85
CA ARG A 2 -34.72 -66.40 -30.68
C ARG A 2 -33.45 -65.78 -30.12
N LYS A 3 -32.69 -66.39 -29.16
CA LYS A 3 -31.47 -65.78 -28.58
C LYS A 3 -30.27 -65.73 -29.54
N ARG A 4 -30.11 -66.71 -30.45
CA ARG A 4 -29.01 -66.74 -31.38
C ARG A 4 -29.10 -65.67 -32.48
N ASN A 5 -30.31 -65.35 -32.91
CA ASN A 5 -30.52 -64.27 -33.88
C ASN A 5 -30.38 -62.88 -33.27
N PHE A 6 -30.68 -62.71 -31.97
CA PHE A 6 -30.46 -61.43 -31.30
C PHE A 6 -28.94 -61.13 -31.13
N VAL A 7 -28.17 -62.15 -30.76
CA VAL A 7 -26.68 -61.98 -30.62
C VAL A 7 -26.07 -61.66 -31.98
N LEU A 8 -26.49 -62.32 -33.07
CA LEU A 8 -26.06 -62.03 -34.42
C LEU A 8 -26.41 -60.60 -34.85
N PHE A 9 -27.60 -60.11 -34.52
CA PHE A 9 -28.04 -58.76 -34.86
C PHE A 9 -27.22 -57.69 -34.09
N VAL A 10 -26.95 -57.88 -32.78
CA VAL A 10 -26.16 -56.99 -31.98
C VAL A 10 -24.67 -56.98 -32.47
N SER A 11 -24.13 -58.15 -32.81
CA SER A 11 -22.76 -58.22 -33.35
C SER A 11 -22.64 -57.52 -34.69
N LEU A 12 -23.62 -57.66 -35.60
CA LEU A 12 -23.63 -56.97 -36.88
C LEU A 12 -23.76 -55.43 -36.73
N ALA A 13 -24.59 -54.99 -35.76
CA ALA A 13 -24.80 -53.57 -35.45
C ALA A 13 -23.52 -52.94 -34.88
N LEU A 14 -22.77 -53.70 -34.02
CA LEU A 14 -21.49 -53.25 -33.49
C LEU A 14 -20.39 -53.17 -34.57
N ILE A 15 -20.36 -54.13 -35.49
CA ILE A 15 -19.38 -54.13 -36.60
C ILE A 15 -19.69 -52.96 -37.54
N THR A 16 -20.96 -52.72 -37.89
CA THR A 16 -21.32 -51.58 -38.73
C THR A 16 -21.05 -50.26 -38.03
N TRP A 17 -21.32 -50.11 -36.73
CA TRP A 17 -20.99 -48.93 -35.96
C TRP A 17 -19.50 -48.67 -35.91
N ALA A 18 -18.68 -49.72 -35.63
CA ALA A 18 -17.23 -49.65 -35.64
C ALA A 18 -16.66 -49.28 -37.03
N GLY A 19 -17.23 -49.82 -38.11
CA GLY A 19 -16.88 -49.47 -39.49
C GLY A 19 -17.20 -48.01 -39.84
N VAL A 20 -18.36 -47.51 -39.48
CA VAL A 20 -18.76 -46.14 -39.70
C VAL A 20 -17.89 -45.15 -38.86
N THR A 21 -17.61 -45.48 -37.61
CA THR A 21 -16.74 -44.65 -36.78
C THR A 21 -15.31 -44.66 -37.29
N TYR A 22 -14.79 -45.78 -37.72
CA TYR A 22 -13.47 -45.88 -38.32
C TYR A 22 -13.38 -45.08 -39.63
N HIS A 23 -14.38 -45.16 -40.49
CA HIS A 23 -14.48 -44.40 -41.77
C HIS A 23 -14.58 -42.91 -41.51
N LEU A 24 -15.37 -42.45 -40.52
CA LEU A 24 -15.48 -41.07 -40.10
C LEU A 24 -14.19 -40.52 -39.48
N PHE A 25 -13.41 -41.39 -38.81
CA PHE A 25 -12.11 -41.03 -38.27
C PHE A 25 -11.04 -40.87 -39.37
N LEU A 26 -11.08 -41.72 -40.40
CA LEU A 26 -10.20 -41.62 -41.57
C LEU A 26 -10.57 -40.49 -42.53
N GLN A 27 -11.85 -40.08 -42.56
CA GLN A 27 -12.30 -38.95 -43.38
C GLN A 27 -12.21 -37.60 -42.69
N ARG A 28 -11.73 -37.53 -41.43
CA ARG A 28 -11.29 -36.23 -40.92
C ARG A 28 -10.12 -35.78 -41.80
N PRO A 29 -10.28 -34.76 -42.65
CA PRO A 29 -9.11 -34.16 -43.24
C PRO A 29 -8.30 -33.67 -42.03
N LEU A 30 -7.11 -34.20 -41.88
CA LEU A 30 -6.03 -33.48 -41.22
C LEU A 30 -5.93 -32.17 -42.00
N ALA A 31 -6.73 -31.19 -41.60
CA ALA A 31 -6.45 -29.80 -41.90
C ALA A 31 -5.12 -29.51 -41.23
N SER A 32 -4.04 -30.02 -41.76
CA SER A 32 -2.76 -29.40 -41.67
C SER A 32 -2.98 -28.04 -42.28
N LYS A 33 -3.32 -27.04 -41.44
CA LYS A 33 -2.98 -25.67 -41.74
C LYS A 33 -1.51 -25.76 -42.09
N ALA A 34 -1.21 -25.78 -43.38
CA ALA A 34 0.15 -25.71 -43.86
C ALA A 34 0.75 -24.51 -43.16
N PHE A 35 1.54 -24.76 -42.16
CA PHE A 35 2.34 -23.80 -41.43
C PHE A 35 3.22 -23.17 -42.51
N ARG A 36 2.88 -21.97 -42.95
CA ARG A 36 3.71 -21.21 -43.89
C ARG A 36 4.79 -20.51 -43.07
N PRO A 37 5.99 -21.10 -42.95
CA PRO A 37 7.06 -20.55 -42.11
C PRO A 37 7.42 -19.13 -42.52
N GLY A 38 7.33 -18.77 -43.80
CA GLY A 38 7.65 -17.44 -44.30
C GLY A 38 6.76 -16.32 -43.77
N LYS A 39 5.48 -16.57 -43.42
CA LYS A 39 4.60 -15.52 -42.89
C LYS A 39 4.87 -15.22 -41.40
N LEU A 40 5.25 -16.23 -40.65
CA LEU A 40 5.63 -16.05 -39.23
C LEU A 40 7.00 -15.39 -39.15
N GLN A 41 7.92 -15.76 -40.01
CA GLN A 41 9.27 -15.19 -40.08
C GLN A 41 9.22 -13.72 -40.47
N SER A 42 8.43 -13.33 -41.45
CA SER A 42 8.23 -11.93 -41.81
C SER A 42 7.56 -11.11 -40.71
N GLN A 43 6.64 -11.72 -39.94
CA GLN A 43 6.04 -11.05 -38.76
C GLN A 43 7.04 -10.89 -37.59
N LEU A 44 7.92 -11.87 -37.43
CA LEU A 44 8.99 -11.80 -36.43
C LEU A 44 9.98 -10.68 -36.77
N GLU A 45 10.43 -10.63 -38.02
CA GLU A 45 11.33 -9.59 -38.53
C GLU A 45 10.71 -8.18 -38.38
N GLN A 46 9.41 -8.03 -38.68
CA GLN A 46 8.70 -6.77 -38.46
C GLN A 46 8.58 -6.38 -37.00
N LEU A 47 8.39 -7.34 -36.10
CA LEU A 47 8.35 -7.11 -34.65
C LEU A 47 9.74 -6.74 -34.12
N GLU A 48 10.78 -7.41 -34.58
CA GLU A 48 12.16 -7.08 -34.19
C GLU A 48 12.55 -5.68 -34.68
N GLN A 49 12.16 -5.31 -35.91
CA GLN A 49 12.41 -3.97 -36.43
C GLN A 49 11.67 -2.90 -35.61
N LYS A 50 10.41 -3.11 -35.28
CA LYS A 50 9.64 -2.21 -34.43
C LYS A 50 10.23 -2.10 -33.00
N LEU A 51 10.72 -3.21 -32.46
CA LEU A 51 11.38 -3.23 -31.17
C LEU A 51 12.68 -2.42 -31.18
N GLN A 52 13.48 -2.58 -32.24
CA GLN A 52 14.71 -1.80 -32.41
C GLN A 52 14.43 -0.30 -32.60
N GLU A 53 13.39 0.06 -33.35
CA GLU A 53 12.96 1.45 -33.48
C GLU A 53 12.52 2.05 -32.13
N GLN A 54 11.76 1.30 -31.33
CA GLN A 54 11.34 1.72 -30.00
C GLN A 54 12.51 1.85 -29.01
N VAL A 55 13.46 0.94 -29.06
CA VAL A 55 14.70 1.02 -28.26
C VAL A 55 15.52 2.26 -28.63
N ARG A 56 15.64 2.56 -29.95
CA ARG A 56 16.32 3.76 -30.43
C ARG A 56 15.63 5.04 -29.99
N ALA A 57 14.30 5.12 -30.15
CA ALA A 57 13.51 6.26 -29.70
C ALA A 57 13.59 6.48 -28.19
N ASN A 58 13.56 5.42 -27.40
CA ASN A 58 13.73 5.49 -25.95
C ASN A 58 15.15 5.96 -25.54
N ALA A 59 16.18 5.53 -26.27
CA ALA A 59 17.56 5.97 -26.03
C ALA A 59 17.73 7.47 -26.35
N GLU A 60 17.11 7.96 -27.43
CA GLU A 60 17.10 9.37 -27.80
C GLU A 60 16.34 10.22 -26.77
N LEU A 61 15.17 9.76 -26.31
CA LEU A 61 14.40 10.41 -25.23
C LEU A 61 15.21 10.50 -23.93
N LEU A 62 15.93 9.45 -23.57
CA LEU A 62 16.81 9.43 -22.40
C LEU A 62 18.01 10.38 -22.60
N GLY A 63 18.53 10.53 -23.81
CA GLY A 63 19.53 11.52 -24.16
C GLY A 63 19.01 12.94 -23.92
N ASN A 64 17.88 13.26 -24.55
CA ASN A 64 17.22 14.57 -24.41
C ASN A 64 16.87 14.92 -22.96
N LEU A 65 16.40 13.93 -22.15
CA LEU A 65 16.14 14.13 -20.73
C LEU A 65 17.44 14.41 -19.94
N ARG A 66 18.55 13.77 -20.29
CA ARG A 66 19.86 14.06 -19.66
C ARG A 66 20.35 15.46 -20.01
N ASP A 67 20.19 15.87 -21.26
CA ASP A 67 20.59 17.20 -21.73
C ASP A 67 19.72 18.30 -21.12
N LEU A 68 18.40 18.08 -21.03
CA LEU A 68 17.49 18.98 -20.32
C LEU A 68 17.84 19.09 -18.82
N LYS A 69 18.16 17.95 -18.19
CA LYS A 69 18.61 17.93 -16.80
C LYS A 69 19.92 18.65 -16.61
N LYS A 70 20.84 18.56 -17.58
CA LYS A 70 22.12 19.29 -17.57
C LYS A 70 21.89 20.79 -17.76
N GLN A 71 21.02 21.20 -18.68
CA GLN A 71 20.63 22.61 -18.88
C GLN A 71 19.93 23.20 -17.65
N LEU A 72 19.10 22.42 -16.94
CA LEU A 72 18.48 22.82 -15.68
C LEU A 72 19.45 22.81 -14.49
N SER A 73 20.62 22.16 -14.62
CA SER A 73 21.65 22.10 -13.60
C SER A 73 22.80 23.09 -13.83
N GLU A 74 22.85 23.78 -14.99
CA GLU A 74 23.78 24.92 -15.19
C GLU A 74 23.18 26.13 -14.47
N PRO A 75 23.94 26.79 -13.59
CA PRO A 75 23.45 27.94 -12.86
C PRO A 75 23.22 29.10 -13.83
N SER A 76 21.97 29.41 -14.14
CA SER A 76 21.60 30.72 -14.65
C SER A 76 21.97 31.73 -13.56
N ASN A 77 22.87 32.64 -13.87
CA ASN A 77 23.19 33.82 -13.06
C ASN A 77 21.97 34.74 -13.02
N ASP A 78 20.94 34.35 -12.26
CA ASP A 78 19.95 35.31 -11.77
C ASP A 78 19.26 34.79 -10.50
N THR A 79 19.59 35.47 -9.43
CA THR A 79 18.94 35.71 -8.15
C THR A 79 17.95 34.66 -7.63
N GLY A 80 18.37 33.92 -6.60
CA GLY A 80 17.52 33.11 -5.75
C GLY A 80 18.00 31.68 -5.55
N GLY A 81 19.30 31.47 -5.48
CA GLY A 81 19.93 30.17 -5.32
C GLY A 81 19.51 29.47 -4.03
N ARG A 82 18.71 28.41 -4.12
CA ARG A 82 18.70 27.38 -3.09
C ARG A 82 20.06 26.69 -3.10
N GLN A 83 20.89 27.01 -2.11
CA GLN A 83 22.17 26.37 -1.88
C GLN A 83 21.99 24.85 -1.76
N SER A 84 22.83 24.09 -2.43
CA SER A 84 22.96 22.63 -2.40
C SER A 84 23.39 22.14 -1.00
N GLY A 85 22.52 22.33 -0.02
CA GLY A 85 22.75 22.00 1.38
C GLY A 85 21.46 22.04 2.22
N ASP A 86 20.38 22.60 1.67
CA ASP A 86 19.13 22.75 2.41
C ASP A 86 18.43 21.40 2.56
N LYS A 87 18.18 21.04 3.82
CA LYS A 87 17.36 19.86 4.16
C LYS A 87 15.95 20.04 3.57
N PRO A 88 15.35 18.98 3.01
CA PRO A 88 14.03 19.08 2.41
C PRO A 88 12.98 19.56 3.42
N VAL A 89 12.13 20.49 2.99
CA VAL A 89 11.00 20.97 3.79
C VAL A 89 9.83 19.99 3.60
N ILE A 90 9.29 19.47 4.70
CA ILE A 90 8.20 18.51 4.71
C ILE A 90 7.04 19.09 5.52
N ALA A 91 5.96 19.50 4.86
CA ALA A 91 4.80 20.03 5.56
C ALA A 91 4.09 18.94 6.37
N VAL A 92 3.59 19.30 7.54
CA VAL A 92 2.76 18.41 8.37
C VAL A 92 1.32 18.91 8.33
N LEU A 93 0.46 18.23 7.58
CA LEU A 93 -0.94 18.58 7.40
C LEU A 93 -1.82 17.82 8.40
N LEU A 94 -2.35 18.53 9.39
CA LEU A 94 -3.25 17.99 10.41
C LEU A 94 -4.71 18.31 10.04
N PHE A 95 -5.52 17.28 9.90
CA PHE A 95 -6.95 17.39 9.64
C PHE A 95 -7.75 17.55 10.93
N ALA A 96 -8.58 18.58 11.00
CA ALA A 96 -9.45 18.90 12.12
C ALA A 96 -10.88 19.25 11.67
N CYS A 97 -11.85 19.12 12.56
CA CYS A 97 -13.24 19.56 12.35
C CYS A 97 -13.78 20.19 13.63
N ASN A 98 -14.51 19.43 14.47
CA ASN A 98 -15.24 19.94 15.62
C ASN A 98 -14.75 19.40 16.98
N ARG A 99 -13.46 19.08 17.08
CA ARG A 99 -12.89 18.47 18.30
C ARG A 99 -11.81 19.34 18.89
N VAL A 100 -12.04 19.83 20.09
CA VAL A 100 -11.05 20.58 20.89
C VAL A 100 -9.84 19.71 21.29
N THR A 101 -9.99 18.38 21.22
CA THR A 101 -8.89 17.42 21.41
C THR A 101 -7.79 17.53 20.35
N VAL A 102 -7.98 18.35 19.31
CA VAL A 102 -6.95 18.74 18.34
C VAL A 102 -5.71 19.34 19.02
N LYS A 103 -5.89 19.89 20.22
CA LYS A 103 -4.78 20.37 21.06
C LYS A 103 -3.72 19.29 21.25
N ARG A 104 -4.12 18.06 21.54
CA ARG A 104 -3.18 16.97 21.86
C ARG A 104 -2.22 16.63 20.70
N PRO A 105 -2.66 16.35 19.46
CA PRO A 105 -1.72 16.14 18.36
C PRO A 105 -0.92 17.40 17.99
N ILE A 106 -1.46 18.62 18.16
CA ILE A 106 -0.70 19.86 17.92
C ILE A 106 0.45 19.96 18.92
N ASP A 107 0.20 19.79 20.23
CA ASP A 107 1.23 19.82 21.26
C ASP A 107 2.35 18.82 20.97
N GLN A 108 1.99 17.61 20.57
CA GLN A 108 2.96 16.55 20.21
C GLN A 108 3.74 16.89 18.93
N LEU A 109 3.08 17.43 17.91
CA LEU A 109 3.77 17.83 16.69
C LEU A 109 4.78 18.95 16.95
N ILE A 110 4.42 19.95 17.77
CA ILE A 110 5.32 21.03 18.16
C ILE A 110 6.47 20.49 19.02
N GLN A 111 6.17 19.64 19.98
CA GLN A 111 7.16 19.04 20.88
C GLN A 111 8.19 18.18 20.15
N TYR A 112 7.75 17.42 19.12
CA TYR A 112 8.57 16.38 18.51
C TYR A 112 9.12 16.75 17.12
N ARG A 113 8.70 17.84 16.50
CA ARG A 113 9.31 18.30 15.25
C ARG A 113 10.75 18.74 15.49
N PRO A 114 11.72 18.31 14.65
CA PRO A 114 13.12 18.70 14.79
C PRO A 114 13.37 20.20 14.54
N SER A 115 12.64 20.80 13.62
CA SER A 115 12.72 22.21 13.24
C SER A 115 11.36 22.70 12.73
N LYS A 116 11.04 23.95 13.02
CA LYS A 116 9.81 24.61 12.56
C LYS A 116 9.87 24.88 11.06
N GLU A 117 11.02 25.26 10.57
CA GLU A 117 11.29 25.59 9.18
C GLU A 117 11.25 24.34 8.30
N GLN A 118 11.85 23.26 8.78
CA GLN A 118 11.88 21.99 8.04
C GLN A 118 10.52 21.25 8.08
N PHE A 119 9.80 21.37 9.19
CA PHE A 119 8.50 20.70 9.39
C PHE A 119 7.41 21.72 9.75
N PRO A 120 7.00 22.61 8.83
CA PRO A 120 5.90 23.54 9.06
C PRO A 120 4.58 22.79 9.29
N ILE A 121 3.85 23.17 10.34
CA ILE A 121 2.57 22.56 10.69
C ILE A 121 1.44 23.38 10.05
N ILE A 122 0.60 22.70 9.30
CA ILE A 122 -0.63 23.24 8.69
C ILE A 122 -1.80 22.50 9.32
N VAL A 123 -2.71 23.23 9.95
CA VAL A 123 -3.96 22.66 10.45
C VAL A 123 -5.08 23.02 9.48
N SER A 124 -5.64 22.00 8.84
CA SER A 124 -6.79 22.16 7.94
C SER A 124 -8.07 21.89 8.72
N GLN A 125 -8.89 22.91 8.91
CA GLN A 125 -10.16 22.79 9.61
C GLN A 125 -11.35 22.77 8.63
N ASP A 126 -12.17 21.72 8.71
CA ASP A 126 -13.55 21.66 8.21
C ASP A 126 -14.53 21.99 9.35
N CYS A 127 -15.81 22.12 9.06
CA CYS A 127 -16.90 22.32 10.03
C CYS A 127 -16.69 23.56 10.95
N ASN A 128 -16.86 24.73 10.57
CA ASN A 128 -16.78 26.03 11.27
C ASN A 128 -17.03 26.04 12.81
N HIS A 129 -16.43 25.10 13.54
CA HIS A 129 -16.61 24.93 15.00
C HIS A 129 -15.72 25.92 15.76
N ALA A 130 -16.34 26.97 16.32
CA ALA A 130 -15.67 28.11 16.95
C ALA A 130 -14.68 27.71 18.07
N MET A 131 -15.08 26.78 18.96
CA MET A 131 -14.21 26.33 20.06
C MET A 131 -12.94 25.66 19.52
N THR A 132 -13.03 24.80 18.51
CA THR A 132 -11.87 24.17 17.88
C THR A 132 -10.99 25.20 17.17
N THR A 133 -11.60 26.17 16.50
CA THR A 133 -10.88 27.30 15.87
C THR A 133 -10.08 28.10 16.90
N ASN A 134 -10.66 28.40 18.05
CA ASN A 134 -10.01 29.19 19.09
C ASN A 134 -8.81 28.42 19.69
N VAL A 135 -8.97 27.10 19.90
CA VAL A 135 -7.86 26.23 20.34
C VAL A 135 -6.71 26.25 19.34
N ILE A 136 -7.00 26.18 18.03
CA ILE A 136 -5.95 26.19 16.99
C ILE A 136 -5.28 27.56 16.90
N LYS A 137 -6.05 28.65 16.94
CA LYS A 137 -5.53 30.01 16.87
C LYS A 137 -4.65 30.40 18.04
N ALA A 138 -4.85 29.77 19.21
CA ALA A 138 -4.04 30.03 20.40
C ALA A 138 -2.55 29.68 20.23
N TYR A 139 -2.19 28.89 19.20
CA TYR A 139 -0.79 28.56 18.91
C TYR A 139 -0.05 29.63 18.09
N GLY A 140 -0.76 30.66 17.63
CA GLY A 140 -0.14 31.78 16.92
C GLY A 140 0.73 31.36 15.74
N ASN A 141 1.98 31.79 15.74
CA ASN A 141 2.94 31.55 14.66
C ASN A 141 3.51 30.12 14.63
N GLU A 142 3.15 29.25 15.57
CA GLU A 142 3.65 27.87 15.58
C GLU A 142 3.07 27.00 14.48
N LEU A 143 1.95 27.42 13.92
CA LEU A 143 1.26 26.70 12.85
C LEU A 143 0.50 27.64 11.91
N THR A 144 0.13 27.13 10.75
CA THR A 144 -0.75 27.81 9.78
C THR A 144 -2.14 27.17 9.83
N LEU A 145 -3.18 27.97 10.08
CA LEU A 145 -4.56 27.50 9.99
C LEU A 145 -5.13 27.78 8.60
N ILE A 146 -5.54 26.73 7.90
CA ILE A 146 -6.34 26.81 6.67
C ILE A 146 -7.75 26.28 6.93
N ARG A 147 -8.74 26.81 6.23
CA ARG A 147 -10.14 26.42 6.42
C ARG A 147 -10.75 26.00 5.10
N GLN A 148 -11.46 24.88 5.13
CA GLN A 148 -12.27 24.43 4.01
C GLN A 148 -13.36 25.49 3.72
N PRO A 149 -13.34 26.11 2.52
CA PRO A 149 -14.27 27.20 2.22
C PRO A 149 -15.70 26.70 1.96
N ASP A 150 -15.83 25.53 1.34
CA ASP A 150 -17.13 24.96 1.03
C ASP A 150 -17.70 24.20 2.22
N GLN A 151 -18.59 24.86 2.96
CA GLN A 151 -19.32 24.29 4.10
C GLN A 151 -20.73 23.83 3.69
N SER A 152 -21.07 23.88 2.40
CA SER A 152 -22.38 23.48 1.89
C SER A 152 -22.71 22.04 2.23
N ASP A 153 -24.00 21.78 2.32
CA ASP A 153 -24.46 20.39 2.49
C ASP A 153 -24.29 19.60 1.19
N ILE A 154 -24.01 18.31 1.32
CA ILE A 154 -23.86 17.41 0.18
C ILE A 154 -25.21 16.73 -0.04
N PRO A 155 -25.92 17.01 -1.15
CA PRO A 155 -27.18 16.37 -1.46
C PRO A 155 -26.94 14.91 -1.81
N LEU A 156 -27.43 14.00 -0.94
CA LEU A 156 -27.33 12.57 -1.13
C LEU A 156 -28.71 11.94 -1.08
N VAL A 157 -28.94 10.90 -1.89
CA VAL A 157 -30.23 10.21 -1.99
C VAL A 157 -30.14 8.77 -1.47
N GLY A 158 -31.26 8.24 -1.02
CA GLY A 158 -31.42 6.85 -0.64
C GLY A 158 -30.40 6.37 0.41
N LYS A 159 -29.72 5.27 0.11
CA LYS A 159 -28.76 4.61 1.03
C LYS A 159 -27.47 5.43 1.27
N GLU A 160 -27.16 6.38 0.42
CA GLU A 160 -25.93 7.19 0.53
C GLU A 160 -26.00 8.18 1.70
N LYS A 161 -27.21 8.60 2.10
CA LYS A 161 -27.40 9.55 3.22
C LYS A 161 -26.66 9.16 4.49
N LYS A 162 -26.61 7.86 4.80
CA LYS A 162 -25.91 7.33 5.99
C LYS A 162 -24.39 7.47 5.91
N PHE A 163 -23.84 7.70 4.72
CA PHE A 163 -22.41 7.84 4.48
C PHE A 163 -21.96 9.30 4.30
N LYS A 164 -22.83 10.27 4.52
CA LYS A 164 -22.58 11.72 4.33
C LYS A 164 -21.23 12.18 4.92
N GLY A 165 -20.85 11.65 6.08
CA GLY A 165 -19.57 11.96 6.71
C GLY A 165 -18.36 11.57 5.85
N TYR A 166 -18.41 10.44 5.15
CA TYR A 166 -17.34 10.02 4.24
C TYR A 166 -17.22 10.92 3.01
N TYR A 167 -18.34 11.45 2.51
CA TYR A 167 -18.34 12.45 1.42
C TYR A 167 -17.68 13.76 1.88
N LYS A 168 -18.04 14.26 3.06
CA LYS A 168 -17.44 15.49 3.62
C LYS A 168 -15.93 15.30 3.86
N ILE A 169 -15.51 14.16 4.40
CA ILE A 169 -14.09 13.83 4.61
C ILE A 169 -13.34 13.81 3.27
N ALA A 170 -13.88 13.14 2.24
CA ALA A 170 -13.22 13.08 0.94
C ALA A 170 -13.08 14.46 0.30
N ARG A 171 -14.12 15.30 0.38
CA ARG A 171 -14.08 16.70 -0.07
C ARG A 171 -13.00 17.49 0.66
N HIS A 172 -12.95 17.41 1.99
CA HIS A 172 -11.97 18.09 2.81
C HIS A 172 -10.54 17.68 2.49
N TYR A 173 -10.28 16.35 2.37
CA TYR A 173 -8.97 15.84 2.01
C TYR A 173 -8.52 16.35 0.63
N GLY A 174 -9.37 16.25 -0.39
CA GLY A 174 -9.06 16.72 -1.74
C GLY A 174 -8.72 18.21 -1.77
N TRP A 175 -9.53 19.04 -1.09
CA TRP A 175 -9.27 20.48 -1.00
C TRP A 175 -7.98 20.80 -0.25
N ALA A 176 -7.77 20.21 0.93
CA ALA A 176 -6.61 20.52 1.76
C ALA A 176 -5.29 20.07 1.12
N LEU A 177 -5.28 18.92 0.45
CA LEU A 177 -4.11 18.44 -0.31
C LEU A 177 -3.84 19.35 -1.51
N ASN A 178 -4.87 19.75 -2.27
CA ASN A 178 -4.70 20.73 -3.34
C ASN A 178 -4.10 22.06 -2.80
N LYS A 179 -4.68 22.60 -1.72
CA LYS A 179 -4.18 23.82 -1.09
C LYS A 179 -2.71 23.68 -0.69
N THR A 180 -2.32 22.53 -0.13
CA THR A 180 -0.96 22.31 0.36
C THR A 180 0.04 22.13 -0.78
N PHE A 181 -0.29 21.36 -1.82
CA PHE A 181 0.63 21.07 -2.92
C PHE A 181 0.67 22.15 -4.00
N HIS A 182 -0.48 22.78 -4.32
CA HIS A 182 -0.55 23.76 -5.41
C HIS A 182 -0.41 25.20 -4.92
N ASP A 183 -1.09 25.59 -3.83
CA ASP A 183 -1.08 27.00 -3.41
C ASP A 183 0.08 27.29 -2.46
N LEU A 184 0.35 26.37 -1.51
CA LEU A 184 1.45 26.50 -0.56
C LEU A 184 2.76 25.91 -1.07
N MET A 185 2.75 25.27 -2.25
CA MET A 185 3.90 24.80 -3.01
C MET A 185 4.84 23.83 -2.29
N TYR A 186 4.32 23.01 -1.38
CA TYR A 186 5.10 21.95 -0.75
C TYR A 186 5.23 20.74 -1.68
N ASP A 187 6.40 20.10 -1.69
CA ASP A 187 6.67 18.90 -2.50
C ASP A 187 6.40 17.59 -1.74
N THR A 188 6.40 17.66 -0.42
CA THR A 188 6.19 16.49 0.45
C THR A 188 5.33 16.87 1.64
N VAL A 189 4.34 16.03 1.96
CA VAL A 189 3.37 16.28 3.02
C VAL A 189 3.21 15.03 3.89
N ILE A 190 3.33 15.21 5.20
CA ILE A 190 2.93 14.23 6.21
C ILE A 190 1.49 14.50 6.59
N ILE A 191 0.62 13.51 6.47
CA ILE A 191 -0.80 13.62 6.79
C ILE A 191 -1.07 13.03 8.17
N VAL A 192 -1.70 13.84 9.03
CA VAL A 192 -2.04 13.50 10.42
C VAL A 192 -3.52 13.77 10.66
N GLU A 193 -4.19 12.90 11.39
CA GLU A 193 -5.58 13.10 11.81
C GLU A 193 -5.66 13.49 13.29
N VAL A 194 -6.71 14.23 13.66
CA VAL A 194 -6.95 14.74 15.02
C VAL A 194 -6.98 13.67 16.11
N SER A 195 -7.25 12.45 15.75
CA SER A 195 -7.31 11.30 16.67
C SER A 195 -5.98 10.56 16.85
N LEU A 196 -4.91 11.02 16.22
CA LEU A 196 -3.61 10.36 16.30
C LEU A 196 -2.77 10.88 17.46
N GLN A 197 -2.14 9.95 18.15
CA GLN A 197 -1.02 10.17 19.06
C GLN A 197 0.25 9.87 18.32
N LEU A 198 1.18 10.81 18.31
CA LEU A 198 2.48 10.70 17.65
C LEU A 198 3.55 10.28 18.68
N PHE A 199 4.62 9.73 18.16
CA PHE A 199 5.82 9.47 18.94
C PHE A 199 6.99 10.31 18.39
N TYR A 200 8.00 10.55 19.25
CA TYR A 200 9.16 11.44 19.05
C TYR A 200 9.83 11.40 17.68
N GLU A 201 9.76 10.26 16.97
CA GLU A 201 10.50 10.04 15.72
C GLU A 201 9.66 10.06 14.46
N SER A 202 8.38 10.40 14.54
CA SER A 202 7.51 10.37 13.36
C SER A 202 8.07 11.20 12.20
N SER A 203 8.64 12.35 12.48
CA SER A 203 9.26 13.24 11.48
C SER A 203 10.59 12.70 10.92
N HIS A 204 11.41 12.02 11.74
CA HIS A 204 12.66 11.45 11.28
C HIS A 204 12.46 10.30 10.28
N VAL A 205 11.47 9.44 10.49
CA VAL A 205 11.14 8.38 9.52
C VAL A 205 10.78 8.98 8.17
N PHE A 206 10.04 10.10 8.15
CA PHE A 206 9.64 10.74 6.89
C PHE A 206 10.79 11.48 6.20
N SER A 207 11.69 12.12 6.94
CA SER A 207 12.84 12.81 6.35
C SER A 207 13.81 11.88 5.61
N VAL A 208 13.90 10.61 6.03
CA VAL A 208 14.69 9.59 5.34
C VAL A 208 14.18 9.32 3.93
N PHE A 209 12.87 9.30 3.75
CA PHE A 209 12.25 8.93 2.47
C PHE A 209 12.05 10.12 1.53
N SER A 210 12.14 11.35 2.01
CA SER A 210 12.16 12.53 1.15
C SER A 210 13.51 12.70 0.43
N ASN A 211 14.60 12.13 0.97
CA ASN A 211 15.87 12.02 0.27
C ASN A 211 15.80 10.88 -0.76
N SER A 212 15.27 11.19 -1.92
CA SER A 212 14.92 10.28 -3.03
C SER A 212 16.03 9.36 -3.54
N ASN A 213 17.28 9.54 -3.13
CA ASN A 213 18.40 8.72 -3.56
C ASN A 213 18.48 7.36 -2.89
N GLN A 214 17.81 7.14 -1.76
CA GLN A 214 17.87 5.86 -1.03
C GLN A 214 16.74 4.89 -1.38
N THR A 215 15.64 5.39 -1.96
CA THR A 215 14.51 4.56 -2.38
C THR A 215 14.10 4.91 -3.81
N ASN A 216 13.86 3.91 -4.66
CA ASN A 216 13.29 4.14 -5.98
C ASN A 216 11.88 4.75 -5.82
N SER A 217 11.75 6.06 -5.98
CA SER A 217 10.52 6.83 -5.76
C SER A 217 9.34 6.32 -6.60
N HIS A 218 9.61 5.78 -7.80
CA HIS A 218 8.58 5.26 -8.70
C HIS A 218 7.82 4.03 -8.17
N ASN A 219 8.43 3.26 -7.26
CA ASN A 219 7.83 2.06 -6.67
C ASN A 219 7.28 2.27 -5.25
N LEU A 220 7.26 3.52 -4.77
CA LEU A 220 6.68 3.89 -3.49
C LEU A 220 5.53 4.87 -3.71
N TRP A 221 4.46 4.69 -2.98
CA TRP A 221 3.36 5.63 -2.99
C TRP A 221 3.00 6.16 -1.60
N CYS A 222 3.48 5.55 -0.54
CA CYS A 222 3.39 6.14 0.78
C CYS A 222 4.45 5.62 1.74
N VAL A 223 4.69 6.39 2.78
CA VAL A 223 5.36 5.92 3.99
C VAL A 223 4.36 6.02 5.12
N GLY A 224 3.99 4.89 5.71
CA GLY A 224 3.04 4.82 6.80
C GLY A 224 3.76 4.76 8.14
N LEU A 225 3.20 5.40 9.16
CA LEU A 225 3.73 5.35 10.54
C LEU A 225 3.07 4.27 11.38
N HIS A 226 2.12 3.56 10.82
CA HIS A 226 1.23 2.68 11.55
C HIS A 226 1.36 1.22 11.13
N ARG A 227 1.29 0.33 12.11
CA ARG A 227 1.17 -1.11 11.91
C ARG A 227 -0.26 -1.56 12.21
N ASN A 228 -0.96 -2.07 11.20
CA ASN A 228 -2.34 -2.54 11.30
C ASN A 228 -2.45 -4.02 11.69
N ILE A 229 -1.69 -4.48 12.69
CA ILE A 229 -1.77 -5.86 13.17
C ILE A 229 -1.98 -5.83 14.68
N GLY A 230 -2.87 -6.70 15.17
CA GLY A 230 -3.03 -6.95 16.60
C GLY A 230 -1.69 -7.38 17.22
N ASN A 231 -1.41 -6.91 18.43
CA ASN A 231 -0.12 -7.11 19.05
C ASN A 231 -0.30 -7.71 20.44
N ASP A 232 0.34 -8.83 20.67
CA ASP A 232 0.69 -9.22 22.03
C ASP A 232 1.92 -8.38 22.46
N PRO A 233 1.85 -7.62 23.56
CA PRO A 233 2.99 -6.85 24.05
C PRO A 233 4.26 -7.69 24.27
N ARG A 234 4.10 -9.00 24.44
CA ARG A 234 5.19 -9.97 24.62
C ARG A 234 5.97 -10.24 23.32
N ASP A 235 5.39 -9.92 22.15
CA ASP A 235 6.02 -10.15 20.86
C ASP A 235 7.11 -9.11 20.52
N PHE A 236 7.20 -8.03 21.31
CA PHE A 236 8.15 -6.93 21.07
C PHE A 236 9.40 -6.99 21.96
N ARG A 237 9.80 -8.19 22.36
CA ARG A 237 11.04 -8.38 23.10
C ARG A 237 12.22 -8.43 22.15
N GLY A 238 13.01 -7.37 22.13
CA GLY A 238 14.25 -7.28 21.37
C GLY A 238 14.52 -5.86 20.87
N ASP A 239 15.71 -5.37 21.10
CA ASP A 239 16.11 -4.00 20.76
C ASP A 239 16.08 -3.70 19.27
N LEU A 240 16.30 -4.71 18.44
CA LEU A 240 16.37 -4.55 16.99
C LEU A 240 15.00 -4.44 16.28
N ILE A 241 13.89 -4.87 16.93
CA ILE A 241 12.55 -4.87 16.30
C ILE A 241 12.10 -3.44 15.97
N SER A 242 12.49 -2.45 16.79
CA SER A 242 12.17 -1.04 16.56
C SER A 242 12.78 -0.47 15.27
N GLU A 243 13.85 -1.09 14.77
CA GLU A 243 14.60 -0.62 13.60
C GLU A 243 14.08 -1.19 12.29
N HIS A 244 13.23 -2.23 12.34
CA HIS A 244 12.76 -2.89 11.14
C HIS A 244 11.72 -2.07 10.42
N LEU A 245 11.94 -1.94 9.11
CA LEU A 245 11.02 -1.36 8.14
C LEU A 245 10.65 -2.42 7.10
N HIS A 246 9.41 -2.38 6.64
CA HIS A 246 8.86 -3.34 5.70
C HIS A 246 8.18 -2.66 4.53
N ARG A 247 8.19 -3.30 3.37
CA ARG A 247 7.29 -2.96 2.28
C ARG A 247 5.90 -3.56 2.55
N SER A 248 4.86 -2.87 2.08
CA SER A 248 3.48 -3.32 2.15
C SER A 248 2.71 -2.86 0.93
N ASP A 249 1.93 -3.74 0.32
CA ASP A 249 1.01 -3.40 -0.77
C ASP A 249 -0.30 -2.80 -0.25
N PHE A 250 -0.46 -2.79 1.07
CA PHE A 250 -1.62 -2.23 1.75
C PHE A 250 -1.37 -0.78 2.16
N PHE A 251 -2.20 0.16 1.67
CA PHE A 251 -2.18 1.54 2.14
C PHE A 251 -2.67 1.63 3.60
N PRO A 252 -1.82 2.06 4.56
CA PRO A 252 -2.13 1.94 5.98
C PRO A 252 -3.06 3.03 6.52
N GLY A 253 -3.00 4.26 6.00
CA GLY A 253 -3.59 5.42 6.66
C GLY A 253 -2.90 5.75 8.00
N LEU A 254 -3.57 6.45 8.90
CA LEU A 254 -3.16 6.72 10.31
C LEU A 254 -1.74 7.27 10.47
N GLY A 255 -1.46 8.38 9.80
CA GLY A 255 -0.12 8.97 9.72
C GLY A 255 0.64 8.41 8.54
N TRP A 256 0.71 9.18 7.47
CA TRP A 256 1.33 8.77 6.22
C TRP A 256 1.86 9.96 5.44
N MET A 257 2.76 9.71 4.53
CA MET A 257 3.40 10.73 3.72
C MET A 257 3.00 10.58 2.26
N LEU A 258 2.84 11.71 1.58
CA LEU A 258 2.51 11.82 0.17
C LEU A 258 3.45 12.83 -0.49
N THR A 259 3.86 12.57 -1.72
CA THR A 259 4.64 13.49 -2.55
C THR A 259 3.74 14.22 -3.55
N LYS A 260 4.20 15.39 -4.01
CA LYS A 260 3.51 16.21 -5.01
C LYS A 260 3.27 15.44 -6.32
N ASP A 261 4.28 14.73 -6.82
CA ASP A 261 4.16 13.96 -8.06
C ASP A 261 3.02 12.95 -8.00
N LEU A 262 2.91 12.24 -6.87
CA LEU A 262 1.83 11.29 -6.68
C LEU A 262 0.47 12.00 -6.52
N TRP A 263 0.43 13.16 -5.84
CA TRP A 263 -0.79 13.94 -5.76
C TRP A 263 -1.25 14.44 -7.13
N LEU A 264 -0.33 14.90 -7.99
CA LEU A 264 -0.62 15.30 -9.37
C LEU A 264 -1.23 14.17 -10.21
N GLU A 265 -0.89 12.92 -9.92
CA GLU A 265 -1.54 11.77 -10.55
C GLU A 265 -2.95 11.49 -9.99
N LEU A 266 -3.14 11.65 -8.67
CA LEU A 266 -4.35 11.23 -7.97
C LEU A 266 -5.47 12.29 -7.98
N HIS A 267 -5.11 13.58 -7.94
CA HIS A 267 -6.09 14.67 -7.72
C HIS A 267 -7.14 14.76 -8.82
N THR A 268 -6.78 14.50 -10.08
CA THR A 268 -7.71 14.58 -11.23
C THR A 268 -8.83 13.54 -11.19
N LYS A 269 -8.60 12.46 -10.45
CA LYS A 269 -9.53 11.32 -10.30
C LYS A 269 -9.95 11.09 -8.86
N TRP A 270 -9.76 12.10 -7.98
CA TRP A 270 -10.09 12.01 -6.56
C TRP A 270 -11.57 11.69 -6.35
N PRO A 271 -11.90 10.70 -5.48
CA PRO A 271 -13.27 10.22 -5.35
C PRO A 271 -14.13 11.17 -4.50
N LYS A 272 -15.45 11.08 -4.69
CA LYS A 272 -16.42 11.83 -3.89
C LYS A 272 -16.55 11.34 -2.45
N SER A 273 -16.21 10.08 -2.18
CA SER A 273 -16.32 9.44 -0.85
C SER A 273 -15.37 8.25 -0.73
N PHE A 274 -15.15 7.74 0.48
CA PHE A 274 -14.34 6.54 0.76
C PHE A 274 -12.95 6.57 0.08
N TRP A 275 -12.29 7.73 0.13
CA TRP A 275 -11.01 7.94 -0.52
C TRP A 275 -9.94 6.92 -0.11
N ASP A 276 -9.99 6.47 1.15
CA ASP A 276 -9.04 5.48 1.69
C ASP A 276 -9.24 4.06 1.12
N ASP A 277 -10.48 3.67 0.81
CA ASP A 277 -10.77 2.43 0.09
C ASP A 277 -10.48 2.58 -1.41
N TRP A 278 -10.76 3.76 -1.98
CA TRP A 278 -10.45 4.05 -3.37
C TRP A 278 -8.94 4.02 -3.65
N ILE A 279 -8.11 4.61 -2.78
CA ILE A 279 -6.65 4.62 -2.96
C ILE A 279 -6.05 3.21 -2.88
N ARG A 280 -6.71 2.25 -2.21
CA ARG A 280 -6.30 0.84 -2.13
C ARG A 280 -6.61 0.04 -3.39
N GLN A 281 -7.40 0.57 -4.32
CA GLN A 281 -7.74 -0.13 -5.56
C GLN A 281 -6.49 -0.31 -6.43
N PRO A 282 -6.42 -1.41 -7.21
CA PRO A 282 -5.25 -1.70 -8.06
C PRO A 282 -4.93 -0.61 -9.08
N GLU A 283 -5.95 0.09 -9.58
CA GLU A 283 -5.84 1.17 -10.57
C GLU A 283 -5.07 2.38 -10.01
N GLN A 284 -5.18 2.63 -8.69
CA GLN A 284 -4.44 3.68 -7.97
C GLN A 284 -3.13 3.14 -7.43
N ARG A 285 -3.15 1.95 -6.84
CA ARG A 285 -1.96 1.34 -6.25
C ARG A 285 -0.89 1.02 -7.29
N ARG A 286 -1.29 0.44 -8.44
CA ARG A 286 -0.38 -0.08 -9.48
C ARG A 286 0.63 -1.07 -8.85
N ASP A 287 1.92 -0.98 -9.20
CA ASP A 287 2.98 -1.80 -8.62
C ASP A 287 3.71 -1.10 -7.45
N ARG A 288 3.08 -0.10 -6.87
CA ARG A 288 3.65 0.66 -5.77
C ARG A 288 3.36 0.03 -4.43
N ALA A 289 4.30 0.16 -3.50
CA ALA A 289 4.18 -0.28 -2.12
C ALA A 289 4.36 0.90 -1.15
N CYS A 290 3.85 0.75 0.06
CA CYS A 290 4.15 1.61 1.19
C CYS A 290 5.34 1.04 1.99
N ILE A 291 6.13 1.91 2.60
CA ILE A 291 7.07 1.51 3.65
C ILE A 291 6.36 1.69 4.99
N ARG A 292 6.45 0.71 5.86
CA ARG A 292 5.91 0.76 7.23
C ARG A 292 6.90 0.25 8.26
N PRO A 293 6.87 0.77 9.50
CA PRO A 293 7.68 0.23 10.57
C PRO A 293 7.10 -1.09 11.12
N GLU A 294 7.95 -1.91 11.71
CA GLU A 294 7.53 -3.09 12.49
C GLU A 294 6.74 -2.66 13.74
N VAL A 295 7.20 -1.65 14.45
CA VAL A 295 6.52 -1.09 15.62
C VAL A 295 5.93 0.27 15.27
N SER A 296 4.65 0.47 15.58
CA SER A 296 3.94 1.71 15.24
C SER A 296 4.58 2.96 15.83
N ARG A 297 4.62 4.04 15.04
CA ARG A 297 5.04 5.38 15.45
C ARG A 297 3.84 6.28 15.75
N THR A 298 2.65 5.83 15.36
CA THR A 298 1.38 6.52 15.63
C THR A 298 0.38 5.56 16.26
N LYS A 299 -0.51 6.09 17.08
CA LYS A 299 -1.62 5.36 17.70
C LYS A 299 -2.86 6.22 17.67
N THR A 300 -4.01 5.66 17.34
CA THR A 300 -5.26 6.38 17.49
C THR A 300 -5.75 6.31 18.95
N PHE A 301 -6.23 7.43 19.46
CA PHE A 301 -6.96 7.51 20.72
C PHE A 301 -8.45 7.80 20.51
N GLY A 302 -8.86 8.06 19.26
CA GLY A 302 -10.24 8.37 18.92
C GLY A 302 -11.09 7.12 18.77
N LYS A 303 -12.05 6.92 19.69
CA LYS A 303 -13.07 5.88 19.59
C LYS A 303 -14.28 6.37 18.78
N ILE A 304 -14.64 7.65 18.94
CA ILE A 304 -15.80 8.25 18.32
C ILE A 304 -15.41 8.87 16.97
N GLY A 305 -16.11 8.53 15.91
CA GLY A 305 -15.87 9.04 14.56
C GLY A 305 -16.89 8.51 13.58
N VAL A 306 -16.75 8.84 12.30
CA VAL A 306 -17.68 8.40 11.23
C VAL A 306 -17.80 6.88 11.14
N SER A 307 -16.73 6.15 11.47
CA SER A 307 -16.71 4.69 11.51
C SER A 307 -17.31 4.08 12.81
N ASN A 308 -17.82 4.90 13.73
CA ASN A 308 -18.33 4.47 15.04
C ASN A 308 -17.37 3.56 15.84
N GLY A 309 -16.06 3.72 15.66
CA GLY A 309 -15.05 2.93 16.35
C GLY A 309 -15.00 1.46 15.96
N LEU A 310 -15.48 1.08 14.79
CA LEU A 310 -15.60 -0.32 14.32
C LEU A 310 -14.36 -1.17 14.55
N PHE A 311 -13.18 -0.62 14.31
CA PHE A 311 -11.90 -1.33 14.49
C PHE A 311 -11.20 -0.99 15.81
N PHE A 312 -11.67 0.02 16.55
CA PHE A 312 -10.98 0.51 17.75
C PHE A 312 -10.92 -0.57 18.82
N GLU A 313 -12.06 -1.15 19.19
CA GLU A 313 -12.15 -2.13 20.27
C GLU A 313 -11.40 -3.43 19.96
N LYS A 314 -11.44 -3.88 18.70
CA LYS A 314 -10.84 -5.16 18.30
C LYS A 314 -9.34 -5.07 18.05
N HIS A 315 -8.84 -3.93 17.56
CA HIS A 315 -7.49 -3.83 17.03
C HIS A 315 -6.74 -2.57 17.47
N LEU A 316 -7.32 -1.37 17.26
CA LEU A 316 -6.54 -0.14 17.31
C LEU A 316 -6.13 0.27 18.75
N LYS A 317 -6.95 -0.06 19.75
CA LYS A 317 -6.63 0.23 21.16
C LYS A 317 -5.40 -0.53 21.67
N PHE A 318 -5.07 -1.66 21.06
CA PHE A 318 -3.93 -2.51 21.43
C PHE A 318 -2.62 -2.11 20.78
N ILE A 319 -2.61 -1.14 19.87
CA ILE A 319 -1.40 -0.68 19.20
C ILE A 319 -0.39 -0.20 20.24
N GLN A 320 0.79 -0.78 20.18
CA GLN A 320 1.93 -0.36 20.99
C GLN A 320 2.75 0.66 20.21
N LEU A 321 3.03 1.80 20.83
CA LEU A 321 3.94 2.79 20.28
C LEU A 321 5.38 2.39 20.53
N ASN A 322 6.24 2.65 19.56
CA ASN A 322 7.67 2.56 19.75
C ASN A 322 8.12 3.53 20.85
N LYS A 323 9.05 3.09 21.68
CA LYS A 323 9.61 3.88 22.78
C LYS A 323 11.12 4.13 22.63
N LYS A 324 11.73 3.55 21.60
CA LYS A 324 13.16 3.63 21.33
C LYS A 324 13.44 4.59 20.20
N PHE A 325 14.38 5.51 20.37
CA PHE A 325 14.89 6.34 19.29
C PHE A 325 15.64 5.48 18.27
N VAL A 326 15.36 5.67 16.98
CA VAL A 326 16.05 5.00 15.87
C VAL A 326 16.52 6.05 14.87
N PRO A 327 17.84 6.23 14.74
CA PRO A 327 18.41 7.25 13.84
C PRO A 327 18.37 6.77 12.38
N PHE A 328 17.19 6.72 11.76
CA PHE A 328 17.04 6.23 10.38
C PHE A 328 17.84 7.03 9.36
N LEU A 329 18.14 8.32 9.63
CA LEU A 329 18.95 9.16 8.75
C LEU A 329 20.38 8.65 8.57
N SER A 330 20.94 7.97 9.58
CA SER A 330 22.28 7.39 9.53
C SER A 330 22.32 5.92 9.13
N LYS A 331 21.15 5.31 8.87
CA LYS A 331 21.05 3.89 8.48
C LYS A 331 21.04 3.73 6.97
N ASP A 332 21.70 2.68 6.49
CA ASP A 332 21.52 2.21 5.12
C ASP A 332 20.12 1.57 4.96
N LEU A 333 19.29 2.20 4.13
CA LEU A 333 17.95 1.74 3.80
C LEU A 333 17.86 1.17 2.37
N SER A 334 18.99 0.90 1.73
CA SER A 334 19.06 0.34 0.37
C SER A 334 18.33 -0.99 0.23
N HIS A 335 18.26 -1.76 1.33
CA HIS A 335 17.49 -3.01 1.40
C HIS A 335 15.98 -2.82 1.18
N LEU A 336 15.45 -1.61 1.34
CA LEU A 336 14.03 -1.29 1.07
C LEU A 336 13.76 -0.98 -0.41
N LYS A 337 14.77 -0.82 -1.25
CA LYS A 337 14.58 -0.73 -2.71
C LYS A 337 13.92 -2.02 -3.19
N LYS A 338 12.96 -1.88 -4.12
CA LYS A 338 12.10 -3.00 -4.55
C LYS A 338 12.91 -4.25 -4.93
N ASP A 339 13.91 -4.07 -5.77
CA ASP A 339 14.69 -5.18 -6.32
C ASP A 339 15.49 -5.92 -5.23
N ASN A 340 16.09 -5.18 -4.31
CA ASN A 340 16.81 -5.76 -3.17
C ASN A 340 15.85 -6.45 -2.19
N TYR A 341 14.74 -5.76 -1.88
CA TYR A 341 13.76 -6.25 -0.93
C TYR A 341 13.07 -7.53 -1.43
N ASP A 342 12.64 -7.55 -2.68
CA ASP A 342 11.91 -8.69 -3.26
C ASP A 342 12.74 -9.96 -3.22
N VAL A 343 14.01 -9.89 -3.60
CA VAL A 343 14.92 -11.05 -3.59
C VAL A 343 15.12 -11.57 -2.18
N ALA A 344 15.48 -10.71 -1.24
CA ALA A 344 15.71 -11.09 0.15
C ALA A 344 14.44 -11.63 0.82
N PHE A 345 13.31 -10.93 0.61
CA PHE A 345 12.03 -11.27 1.22
C PHE A 345 11.47 -12.61 0.73
N VAL A 346 11.51 -12.86 -0.58
CA VAL A 346 11.05 -14.14 -1.15
C VAL A 346 11.92 -15.29 -0.67
N LYS A 347 13.24 -15.10 -0.66
CA LYS A 347 14.18 -16.10 -0.15
C LYS A 347 13.91 -16.44 1.32
N GLU A 348 13.69 -15.44 2.16
CA GLU A 348 13.42 -15.65 3.59
C GLU A 348 12.07 -16.33 3.82
N VAL A 349 11.00 -15.84 3.19
CA VAL A 349 9.64 -16.36 3.36
C VAL A 349 9.52 -17.82 2.90
N TYR A 350 10.07 -18.13 1.73
CA TYR A 350 9.91 -19.48 1.16
C TYR A 350 11.07 -20.42 1.48
N GLY A 351 12.18 -19.92 1.98
CA GLY A 351 13.28 -20.70 2.52
C GLY A 351 13.08 -21.17 3.96
N CYS A 352 12.22 -20.50 4.75
CA CYS A 352 11.96 -20.94 6.12
C CYS A 352 11.03 -22.16 6.18
N PRO A 353 11.09 -22.97 7.28
CA PRO A 353 10.24 -24.14 7.47
C PRO A 353 8.74 -23.79 7.37
N SER A 354 8.00 -24.63 6.64
CA SER A 354 6.54 -24.58 6.60
C SER A 354 5.96 -25.39 7.74
N VAL A 355 5.05 -24.80 8.52
CA VAL A 355 4.41 -25.44 9.67
C VAL A 355 2.90 -25.29 9.57
N THR A 356 2.17 -26.21 10.19
CA THR A 356 0.73 -26.08 10.34
C THR A 356 0.38 -25.05 11.42
N LEU A 357 -0.80 -24.44 11.31
CA LEU A 357 -1.29 -23.53 12.34
C LEU A 357 -1.34 -24.22 13.73
N THR A 358 -1.73 -25.50 13.76
CA THR A 358 -1.79 -26.28 15.01
C THR A 358 -0.43 -26.45 15.67
N GLN A 359 0.61 -26.76 14.89
CA GLN A 359 2.00 -26.84 15.39
C GLN A 359 2.47 -25.50 15.93
N LEU A 360 2.21 -24.40 15.19
CA LEU A 360 2.57 -23.05 15.63
C LEU A 360 1.89 -22.67 16.96
N LEU A 361 0.60 -22.95 17.11
CA LEU A 361 -0.16 -22.61 18.32
C LEU A 361 0.30 -23.41 19.54
N LYS A 362 0.60 -24.70 19.37
CA LYS A 362 1.14 -25.57 20.42
C LYS A 362 2.55 -25.13 20.87
N GLY A 363 3.32 -24.51 19.99
CA GLY A 363 4.68 -24.03 20.30
C GLY A 363 5.76 -25.12 20.25
N ASN A 364 5.41 -26.37 19.93
CA ASN A 364 6.35 -27.49 19.79
C ASN A 364 6.91 -27.47 18.36
N LEU A 365 7.90 -26.64 18.14
CA LEU A 365 8.58 -26.52 16.86
C LEU A 365 10.07 -26.82 17.07
N ASP A 366 10.57 -27.83 16.39
CA ASP A 366 11.97 -28.29 16.45
C ASP A 366 12.95 -27.29 15.80
N THR A 367 12.45 -26.21 15.23
CA THR A 367 13.23 -25.19 14.51
C THR A 367 13.35 -23.92 15.29
N LYS A 368 14.56 -23.34 15.32
CA LYS A 368 14.80 -21.95 15.75
C LYS A 368 14.67 -21.02 14.55
N GLY A 369 14.17 -19.79 14.75
CA GLY A 369 14.07 -18.79 13.68
C GLY A 369 12.68 -18.69 13.03
N PRO A 370 12.57 -18.05 11.85
CA PRO A 370 11.30 -17.80 11.16
C PRO A 370 10.60 -19.10 10.75
N VAL A 371 9.25 -19.04 10.68
CA VAL A 371 8.43 -20.12 10.13
C VAL A 371 7.33 -19.57 9.26
N ARG A 372 6.79 -20.39 8.35
CA ARG A 372 5.72 -20.05 7.44
C ARG A 372 4.48 -20.91 7.71
N VAL A 373 3.31 -20.24 7.74
CA VAL A 373 1.99 -20.87 7.70
C VAL A 373 1.35 -20.54 6.36
N THR A 374 1.01 -21.52 5.55
CA THR A 374 0.53 -21.32 4.20
C THR A 374 -1.00 -21.25 4.16
N TYR A 375 -1.55 -20.32 3.36
CA TYR A 375 -2.97 -20.24 3.01
C TYR A 375 -3.16 -20.25 1.50
N ASN A 376 -4.23 -20.89 1.02
CA ASN A 376 -4.60 -20.97 -0.40
C ASN A 376 -6.01 -20.44 -0.69
N SER A 377 -6.74 -20.06 0.35
CA SER A 377 -8.09 -19.49 0.22
C SER A 377 -8.32 -18.34 1.20
N LYS A 378 -9.32 -17.51 0.92
CA LYS A 378 -9.77 -16.41 1.79
C LYS A 378 -10.20 -16.93 3.17
N GLU A 379 -10.93 -18.02 3.18
CA GLU A 379 -11.47 -18.65 4.38
C GLU A 379 -10.36 -19.19 5.27
N LEU A 380 -9.36 -19.84 4.67
CA LEU A 380 -8.20 -20.33 5.41
C LEU A 380 -7.39 -19.18 5.99
N PHE A 381 -7.14 -18.12 5.21
CA PHE A 381 -6.48 -16.91 5.74
C PHE A 381 -7.25 -16.34 6.93
N LYS A 382 -8.57 -16.16 6.82
CA LYS A 382 -9.39 -15.62 7.90
C LYS A 382 -9.34 -16.48 9.16
N ASN A 383 -9.34 -17.81 9.01
CA ASN A 383 -9.18 -18.73 10.15
C ASN A 383 -7.83 -18.57 10.83
N ILE A 384 -6.73 -18.51 10.05
CA ILE A 384 -5.38 -18.28 10.55
C ILE A 384 -5.31 -16.91 11.25
N ALA A 385 -5.79 -15.87 10.61
CA ALA A 385 -5.79 -14.50 11.12
C ALA A 385 -6.52 -14.40 12.47
N LYS A 386 -7.71 -15.01 12.58
CA LYS A 386 -8.48 -15.06 13.82
C LYS A 386 -7.73 -15.74 14.96
N LYS A 387 -7.05 -16.86 14.69
CA LYS A 387 -6.28 -17.62 15.68
C LYS A 387 -5.00 -16.91 16.10
N LEU A 388 -4.40 -16.14 15.20
CA LEU A 388 -3.19 -15.34 15.48
C LEU A 388 -3.51 -13.92 15.95
N ALA A 389 -4.79 -13.57 16.15
CA ALA A 389 -5.26 -12.24 16.56
C ALA A 389 -4.78 -11.09 15.66
N ILE A 390 -4.67 -11.34 14.35
CA ILE A 390 -4.40 -10.32 13.35
C ILE A 390 -5.68 -9.94 12.60
N MET A 391 -5.67 -8.80 11.90
CA MET A 391 -6.82 -8.36 11.11
C MET A 391 -7.04 -9.31 9.94
N ASP A 392 -8.29 -9.71 9.75
CA ASP A 392 -8.71 -10.74 8.78
C ASP A 392 -9.38 -10.17 7.53
N ASP A 393 -9.43 -8.85 7.40
CA ASP A 393 -10.03 -8.18 6.28
C ASP A 393 -9.04 -8.00 5.11
N PHE A 394 -9.62 -7.98 3.92
CA PHE A 394 -8.94 -7.67 2.67
C PHE A 394 -9.49 -6.37 2.09
N LYS A 395 -8.67 -5.68 1.32
CA LYS A 395 -9.09 -4.59 0.45
C LYS A 395 -8.53 -4.84 -0.95
N SER A 396 -9.43 -5.06 -1.91
CA SER A 396 -9.06 -5.43 -3.28
C SER A 396 -8.07 -6.60 -3.34
N GLY A 397 -8.31 -7.62 -2.52
CA GLY A 397 -7.47 -8.82 -2.42
C GLY A 397 -6.24 -8.69 -1.54
N VAL A 398 -5.85 -7.48 -1.12
CA VAL A 398 -4.66 -7.27 -0.29
C VAL A 398 -5.02 -7.41 1.19
N PRO A 399 -4.39 -8.34 1.91
CA PRO A 399 -4.56 -8.44 3.36
C PRO A 399 -3.86 -7.26 4.05
N ARG A 400 -4.34 -6.87 5.21
CA ARG A 400 -3.71 -5.79 5.99
C ARG A 400 -2.23 -6.06 6.21
N THR A 401 -1.39 -5.04 5.97
CA THR A 401 0.08 -5.08 6.00
C THR A 401 0.74 -6.05 5.03
N GLY A 402 -0.04 -6.73 4.18
CA GLY A 402 0.48 -7.71 3.24
C GLY A 402 1.47 -7.10 2.22
N TYR A 403 2.50 -7.85 1.91
CA TYR A 403 3.39 -7.61 0.79
C TYR A 403 3.52 -8.89 -0.02
N ARG A 404 3.22 -8.86 -1.32
CA ARG A 404 3.15 -10.04 -2.18
C ARG A 404 2.27 -11.17 -1.59
N GLY A 405 1.14 -10.79 -0.98
CA GLY A 405 0.24 -11.71 -0.29
C GLY A 405 0.69 -12.16 1.10
N VAL A 406 1.92 -11.91 1.48
CA VAL A 406 2.50 -12.37 2.76
C VAL A 406 2.25 -11.36 3.87
N VAL A 407 1.69 -11.81 4.98
CA VAL A 407 1.61 -11.04 6.23
C VAL A 407 2.72 -11.50 7.16
N SER A 408 3.67 -10.61 7.43
CA SER A 408 4.78 -10.83 8.36
C SER A 408 4.43 -10.32 9.75
N MET A 409 4.60 -11.15 10.77
CA MET A 409 4.30 -10.79 12.15
C MET A 409 5.25 -11.48 13.14
N MET A 410 5.30 -10.96 14.37
CA MET A 410 5.87 -11.68 15.50
C MET A 410 4.77 -12.45 16.23
N PHE A 411 5.04 -13.68 16.63
CA PHE A 411 4.16 -14.51 17.43
C PHE A 411 4.98 -15.28 18.47
N LYS A 412 4.72 -15.04 19.76
CA LYS A 412 5.47 -15.64 20.87
C LYS A 412 7.00 -15.50 20.73
N GLY A 413 7.46 -14.32 20.29
CA GLY A 413 8.88 -14.00 20.11
C GLY A 413 9.51 -14.58 18.84
N ARG A 414 8.73 -15.16 17.92
CA ARG A 414 9.16 -15.75 16.66
C ARG A 414 8.62 -14.98 15.47
N ARG A 415 9.42 -14.80 14.41
CA ARG A 415 8.93 -14.30 13.12
C ARG A 415 8.05 -15.37 12.44
N VAL A 416 6.83 -14.98 12.08
CA VAL A 416 5.87 -15.85 11.38
C VAL A 416 5.44 -15.16 10.09
N TYR A 417 5.48 -15.91 9.00
CA TYR A 417 4.96 -15.53 7.69
C TYR A 417 3.67 -16.27 7.40
N VAL A 418 2.55 -15.54 7.35
CA VAL A 418 1.29 -16.07 6.80
C VAL A 418 1.32 -15.78 5.31
N ALA A 419 1.57 -16.80 4.49
CA ALA A 419 1.95 -16.65 3.10
C ALA A 419 1.08 -17.49 2.15
N PRO A 420 0.81 -17.01 0.92
CA PRO A 420 0.27 -17.87 -0.14
C PRO A 420 1.30 -18.92 -0.59
N PRO A 421 0.94 -19.87 -1.45
CA PRO A 421 1.89 -20.77 -2.10
C PRO A 421 2.99 -20.01 -2.86
N ALA A 422 4.15 -20.66 -3.08
CA ALA A 422 5.30 -20.02 -3.72
C ALA A 422 5.03 -19.61 -5.19
N ASP A 423 4.13 -20.30 -5.86
CA ASP A 423 3.68 -20.00 -7.23
C ASP A 423 2.56 -18.98 -7.33
N TRP A 424 2.36 -18.20 -6.27
CA TRP A 424 1.32 -17.16 -6.19
C TRP A 424 1.35 -16.20 -7.40
N LYS A 425 0.18 -16.01 -8.05
CA LYS A 425 0.03 -15.25 -9.30
C LYS A 425 -0.46 -13.81 -9.10
N GLY A 426 -0.73 -13.40 -7.87
CA GLY A 426 -1.22 -12.05 -7.58
C GLY A 426 -2.50 -12.02 -6.73
N TYR A 427 -2.97 -10.83 -6.46
CA TYR A 427 -4.14 -10.60 -5.60
C TYR A 427 -5.45 -10.93 -6.31
N ASN A 428 -6.31 -11.69 -5.64
CA ASN A 428 -7.68 -11.90 -6.10
C ASN A 428 -8.57 -10.72 -5.66
N LYS A 429 -8.94 -9.85 -6.59
CA LYS A 429 -9.74 -8.65 -6.33
C LYS A 429 -11.10 -8.95 -5.69
N SER A 430 -11.65 -10.16 -5.85
CA SER A 430 -12.91 -10.55 -5.24
C SER A 430 -12.82 -10.79 -3.73
N TRP A 431 -11.60 -10.86 -3.19
CA TRP A 431 -11.39 -10.97 -1.75
C TRP A 431 -11.49 -9.57 -1.12
N SER A 432 -12.64 -9.30 -0.51
CA SER A 432 -12.96 -8.03 0.18
C SER A 432 -13.70 -8.30 1.48
#